data_14d8d83157234c985eb8beb0944174cd
#
_entry.id   14d8d83157234c985eb8beb0944174cd
#
_cell.length_a   1.000
_cell.length_b   1.000
_cell.length_c   1.000
_cell.angle_alpha   90.00
_cell.angle_beta   90.00
_cell.angle_gamma   90.00
#
_symmetry.space_group_name_H-M   'P 1'
#
loop_
_entity.id
_entity.type
_entity.pdbx_description
1 polymer ?
#
loop_
_entity_poly.entity_id
_entity_poly.type
_entity_poly.pdbx_seq_one_letter_code
_entity_poly.pdbx_strand_id
1 'polypeptide(L)'
;MLASIVSKIFGNVGGGLNKDELGLNGPSSSTSAPQTTTSAAAGSVVKPTRASVFSPDGDADNPGTAGQAIDGDPSTAWATEVYTDAVPFPSFKQGEGLILQLPSPTVVGQVSIDTPSTGTKVEIRAASSPTPAGLNDTTVLAPAFTLKPGHNVIPVRAGSPTSNLLVWISTLGTTNGKSQAGFSEITVQAAS
;
A
#
# COMPACT_ATOMS: atom_id res chain seq x y z
N MET A 1 -11.27 -52.06 30.26
CA MET A 1 -12.53 -52.59 30.76
C MET A 1 -13.66 -51.78 30.14
N LEU A 2 -14.49 -52.53 29.42
CA LEU A 2 -15.90 -52.32 29.09
C LEU A 2 -16.22 -51.12 28.20
N ALA A 3 -16.45 -51.35 27.00
CA ALA A 3 -17.58 -51.96 26.28
C ALA A 3 -18.56 -50.87 25.83
N SER A 4 -18.64 -50.63 24.54
CA SER A 4 -19.52 -51.31 23.58
C SER A 4 -20.99 -51.00 23.72
N ILE A 5 -21.56 -50.83 22.51
CA ILE A 5 -22.98 -51.00 22.17
C ILE A 5 -23.75 -49.68 22.24
N VAL A 6 -24.43 -49.27 21.16
CA VAL A 6 -25.46 -49.92 20.40
C VAL A 6 -25.61 -49.28 19.02
N SER A 7 -25.61 -50.12 18.09
CA SER A 7 -26.07 -50.11 16.73
C SER A 7 -27.60 -49.96 16.59
N LYS A 8 -27.99 -49.30 15.48
CA LYS A 8 -29.21 -49.55 14.69
C LYS A 8 -30.57 -49.34 15.38
N ILE A 9 -31.31 -48.59 14.70
CA ILE A 9 -32.74 -48.73 14.36
C ILE A 9 -33.18 -47.35 13.88
N PHE A 10 -33.63 -47.15 12.76
CA PHE A 10 -34.79 -47.36 11.92
C PHE A 10 -34.45 -46.74 10.58
N GLY A 11 -34.58 -47.32 9.45
CA GLY A 11 -35.83 -47.82 8.99
C GLY A 11 -36.65 -46.74 8.27
N ASN A 12 -36.43 -46.69 6.99
CA ASN A 12 -37.16 -46.00 5.93
C ASN A 12 -38.66 -45.81 6.26
N VAL A 13 -39.10 -44.54 6.39
CA VAL A 13 -40.48 -44.14 6.15
C VAL A 13 -40.46 -42.98 5.17
N GLY A 14 -40.85 -43.33 3.94
CA GLY A 14 -41.19 -42.31 2.93
C GLY A 14 -42.48 -41.60 3.36
N GLY A 15 -42.47 -40.32 3.29
CA GLY A 15 -43.61 -39.44 3.52
C GLY A 15 -43.17 -38.01 3.33
N GLY A 16 -43.46 -37.44 2.16
CA GLY A 16 -43.16 -36.03 1.88
C GLY A 16 -43.96 -35.15 2.84
N LEU A 17 -43.23 -34.36 3.60
CA LEU A 17 -43.78 -33.21 4.32
C LEU A 17 -43.30 -31.94 3.58
N ASN A 18 -44.25 -31.22 3.04
CA ASN A 18 -44.03 -29.94 2.41
C ASN A 18 -43.53 -28.95 3.45
N LYS A 19 -42.48 -28.22 3.06
CA LYS A 19 -41.73 -27.26 3.87
C LYS A 19 -42.57 -26.06 4.35
N ASP A 20 -43.77 -25.90 3.79
CA ASP A 20 -44.62 -24.75 4.04
C ASP A 20 -45.57 -24.91 5.25
N GLU A 21 -45.65 -26.10 5.85
CA GLU A 21 -46.55 -26.33 6.99
C GLU A 21 -45.89 -26.19 8.38
N LEU A 22 -44.58 -25.95 8.45
CA LEU A 22 -43.87 -25.90 9.73
C LEU A 22 -43.52 -24.50 10.22
N GLY A 23 -44.06 -23.41 9.62
CA GLY A 23 -44.00 -22.06 10.22
C GLY A 23 -42.63 -21.55 10.67
N LEU A 24 -41.52 -22.04 10.09
CA LEU A 24 -40.18 -21.64 10.44
C LEU A 24 -39.71 -20.50 9.53
N ASN A 25 -40.33 -19.34 9.65
CA ASN A 25 -39.82 -18.08 9.15
C ASN A 25 -38.78 -17.56 10.18
N GLY A 26 -37.63 -18.19 10.23
CA GLY A 26 -36.43 -17.62 10.86
C GLY A 26 -35.72 -16.72 9.86
N PRO A 27 -35.16 -15.57 10.31
CA PRO A 27 -34.41 -14.72 9.41
C PRO A 27 -33.21 -15.49 8.87
N SER A 28 -33.10 -15.55 7.53
CA SER A 28 -31.93 -16.09 6.86
C SER A 28 -30.70 -15.27 7.25
N SER A 29 -29.88 -15.83 8.13
CA SER A 29 -28.53 -15.33 8.34
C SER A 29 -27.76 -15.52 7.03
N SER A 30 -27.65 -14.47 6.25
CA SER A 30 -26.72 -14.43 5.13
C SER A 30 -25.31 -14.53 5.69
N THR A 31 -24.76 -15.73 5.67
CA THR A 31 -23.33 -15.95 5.88
C THR A 31 -22.61 -15.24 4.74
N SER A 32 -22.09 -14.06 5.02
CA SER A 32 -21.17 -13.36 4.12
C SER A 32 -19.98 -14.28 3.88
N ALA A 33 -19.84 -14.80 2.68
CA ALA A 33 -18.62 -15.48 2.26
C ALA A 33 -17.44 -14.52 2.49
N PRO A 34 -16.28 -14.99 2.97
CA PRO A 34 -15.10 -14.15 3.07
C PRO A 34 -14.79 -13.64 1.65
N GLN A 35 -14.81 -12.31 1.47
CA GLN A 35 -14.29 -11.71 0.27
C GLN A 35 -12.80 -12.02 0.22
N THR A 36 -12.43 -12.99 -0.57
CA THR A 36 -11.05 -13.18 -1.01
C THR A 36 -10.68 -11.91 -1.77
N THR A 37 -9.94 -11.00 -1.13
CA THR A 37 -9.24 -9.94 -1.83
C THR A 37 -8.22 -10.64 -2.72
N THR A 38 -8.57 -10.83 -3.97
CA THR A 38 -7.62 -11.30 -4.99
C THR A 38 -6.58 -10.18 -5.09
N SER A 39 -5.43 -10.39 -4.45
CA SER A 39 -4.24 -9.58 -4.73
C SER A 39 -3.96 -9.75 -6.21
N ALA A 40 -4.06 -8.66 -6.98
CA ALA A 40 -3.67 -8.69 -8.38
C ALA A 40 -2.25 -9.27 -8.44
N ALA A 41 -2.03 -10.24 -9.32
CA ALA A 41 -0.69 -10.79 -9.51
C ALA A 41 0.23 -9.64 -9.90
N ALA A 42 1.38 -9.51 -9.20
CA ALA A 42 2.33 -8.47 -9.52
C ALA A 42 2.93 -8.75 -10.90
N GLY A 43 2.92 -7.77 -11.76
CA GLY A 43 3.53 -7.84 -13.09
C GLY A 43 5.04 -7.69 -13.05
N SER A 44 5.64 -7.40 -14.21
CA SER A 44 7.09 -7.20 -14.32
C SER A 44 7.59 -6.00 -13.52
N VAL A 45 8.80 -6.12 -12.97
CA VAL A 45 9.49 -5.00 -12.32
C VAL A 45 9.80 -3.91 -13.35
N VAL A 46 9.49 -2.67 -13.00
CA VAL A 46 9.79 -1.46 -13.78
C VAL A 46 10.80 -0.64 -12.97
N LYS A 47 12.05 -0.60 -13.41
CA LYS A 47 13.09 0.18 -12.74
C LYS A 47 12.93 1.66 -13.09
N PRO A 48 12.70 2.56 -12.12
CA PRO A 48 12.70 3.99 -12.39
C PRO A 48 14.07 4.45 -12.91
N THR A 49 14.06 5.44 -13.80
CA THR A 49 15.30 5.99 -14.38
C THR A 49 15.85 7.14 -13.55
N ARG A 50 15.01 7.77 -12.74
CA ARG A 50 15.37 8.90 -11.87
C ARG A 50 14.41 9.01 -10.70
N ALA A 51 14.94 9.46 -9.56
CA ALA A 51 14.17 9.96 -8.44
C ALA A 51 14.53 11.43 -8.17
N SER A 52 13.54 12.24 -7.81
CA SER A 52 13.71 13.63 -7.40
C SER A 52 12.75 13.96 -6.27
N VAL A 53 13.18 14.84 -5.36
CA VAL A 53 12.33 15.25 -4.24
C VAL A 53 11.25 16.20 -4.73
N PHE A 54 10.02 15.97 -4.27
CA PHE A 54 8.86 16.84 -4.44
C PHE A 54 8.49 17.45 -3.09
N SER A 55 8.70 18.74 -2.95
CA SER A 55 8.41 19.54 -1.75
C SER A 55 7.69 20.82 -2.16
N PRO A 56 6.34 20.80 -2.26
CA PRO A 56 5.58 21.94 -2.78
C PRO A 56 5.56 23.14 -1.84
N ASP A 57 5.81 22.94 -0.54
CA ASP A 57 5.65 23.95 0.50
C ASP A 57 6.98 24.51 1.04
N GLY A 58 8.11 24.20 0.42
CA GLY A 58 9.40 24.66 0.89
C GLY A 58 10.60 23.97 0.23
N ASP A 59 11.75 24.09 0.84
CA ASP A 59 12.97 23.49 0.35
C ASP A 59 12.88 21.96 0.37
N ALA A 60 13.47 21.34 -0.65
CA ALA A 60 13.53 19.90 -0.79
C ALA A 60 14.56 19.29 0.17
N ASP A 61 14.15 18.28 0.94
CA ASP A 61 15.04 17.60 1.90
C ASP A 61 16.00 16.67 1.16
N ASN A 62 17.30 16.88 1.37
CA ASN A 62 18.37 16.03 0.86
C ASN A 62 18.24 15.63 -0.64
N PRO A 63 18.00 16.59 -1.56
CA PRO A 63 17.71 16.27 -2.96
C PRO A 63 18.87 15.57 -3.68
N GLY A 64 20.10 15.73 -3.20
CA GLY A 64 21.29 15.08 -3.76
C GLY A 64 21.32 13.57 -3.54
N THR A 65 20.54 13.04 -2.58
CA THR A 65 20.50 11.61 -2.26
C THR A 65 19.22 10.91 -2.73
N ALA A 66 18.32 11.63 -3.41
CA ALA A 66 17.04 11.05 -3.88
C ALA A 66 17.20 9.75 -4.69
N GLY A 67 18.28 9.66 -5.49
CA GLY A 67 18.60 8.48 -6.28
C GLY A 67 18.90 7.22 -5.47
N GLN A 68 19.31 7.36 -4.21
CA GLN A 68 19.61 6.24 -3.33
C GLN A 68 18.36 5.41 -2.97
N ALA A 69 17.18 5.97 -3.16
CA ALA A 69 15.94 5.22 -2.96
C ALA A 69 15.59 4.27 -4.14
N ILE A 70 16.39 4.24 -5.21
CA ILE A 70 16.14 3.43 -6.42
C ILE A 70 17.43 2.84 -7.02
N ASP A 71 18.55 2.89 -6.32
CA ASP A 71 19.86 2.48 -6.86
C ASP A 71 20.07 0.96 -6.82
N GLY A 72 19.29 0.24 -6.03
CA GLY A 72 19.37 -1.20 -5.83
C GLY A 72 20.34 -1.59 -4.72
N ASP A 73 20.79 -0.64 -3.92
CA ASP A 73 21.64 -0.87 -2.75
C ASP A 73 20.88 -0.58 -1.45
N PRO A 74 20.41 -1.61 -0.73
CA PRO A 74 19.65 -1.42 0.50
C PRO A 74 20.46 -0.82 1.67
N SER A 75 21.78 -0.64 1.51
CA SER A 75 22.63 0.02 2.50
C SER A 75 22.65 1.54 2.37
N THR A 76 22.18 2.07 1.24
CA THR A 76 21.98 3.51 1.02
C THR A 76 20.53 3.90 1.24
N ALA A 77 20.24 5.17 1.45
CA ALA A 77 18.88 5.67 1.60
C ALA A 77 18.77 7.16 1.32
N TRP A 78 17.65 7.57 0.74
CA TRP A 78 17.17 8.92 0.87
C TRP A 78 16.40 9.07 2.18
N ALA A 79 16.54 10.20 2.86
CA ALA A 79 15.75 10.52 4.04
C ALA A 79 15.40 12.01 4.06
N THR A 80 14.27 12.34 4.69
CA THR A 80 13.93 13.74 5.01
C THR A 80 14.92 14.33 5.99
N GLU A 81 14.88 15.63 6.21
CA GLU A 81 15.52 16.23 7.37
C GLU A 81 14.91 15.69 8.68
N VAL A 82 15.62 15.91 9.79
CA VAL A 82 15.11 15.61 11.12
C VAL A 82 14.33 16.81 11.63
N TYR A 83 13.06 16.63 11.91
CA TYR A 83 12.18 17.68 12.40
C TYR A 83 11.96 17.58 13.91
N THR A 84 11.78 18.72 14.58
CA THR A 84 11.62 18.77 16.04
C THR A 84 10.15 18.48 16.44
N ASP A 85 9.19 19.12 15.75
CA ASP A 85 7.77 19.04 16.06
C ASP A 85 6.99 18.55 14.82
N ALA A 86 7.09 17.27 14.55
CA ALA A 86 6.69 16.78 13.24
C ALA A 86 5.65 15.64 13.30
N VAL A 87 4.44 15.94 13.77
CA VAL A 87 3.30 15.03 13.61
C VAL A 87 2.07 15.82 13.17
N PRO A 88 1.57 15.63 11.93
CA PRO A 88 2.05 14.73 10.86
C PRO A 88 3.32 15.21 10.15
N PHE A 89 3.47 16.50 9.98
CA PHE A 89 4.63 17.26 9.48
C PHE A 89 4.69 18.59 10.25
N PRO A 90 5.85 19.31 10.24
CA PRO A 90 5.88 20.65 10.80
C PRO A 90 4.86 21.55 10.08
N SER A 91 4.31 22.53 10.79
CA SER A 91 3.17 23.35 10.31
C SER A 91 3.40 24.10 8.99
N PHE A 92 4.66 24.24 8.56
CA PHE A 92 5.05 24.90 7.31
C PHE A 92 5.13 23.93 6.11
N LYS A 93 4.99 22.61 6.31
CA LYS A 93 4.95 21.59 5.25
C LYS A 93 3.70 20.73 5.38
N GLN A 94 2.96 20.50 4.28
CA GLN A 94 1.89 19.51 4.23
C GLN A 94 2.42 18.09 4.07
N GLY A 95 3.63 17.96 3.57
CA GLY A 95 4.30 16.71 3.29
C GLY A 95 5.45 16.89 2.33
N GLU A 96 6.05 15.77 1.95
CA GLU A 96 7.15 15.70 1.00
C GLU A 96 7.21 14.29 0.39
N GLY A 97 7.92 14.10 -0.72
CA GLY A 97 8.05 12.77 -1.29
C GLY A 97 9.01 12.69 -2.46
N LEU A 98 9.03 11.53 -3.09
CA LEU A 98 9.87 11.27 -4.26
C LEU A 98 9.02 11.11 -5.52
N ILE A 99 9.34 11.88 -6.55
CA ILE A 99 8.89 11.63 -7.92
C ILE A 99 9.85 10.64 -8.55
N LEU A 100 9.31 9.50 -8.98
CA LEU A 100 10.01 8.46 -9.73
C LEU A 100 9.63 8.58 -11.21
N GLN A 101 10.62 8.79 -12.08
CA GLN A 101 10.42 8.77 -13.52
C GLN A 101 10.53 7.33 -14.03
N LEU A 102 9.49 6.85 -14.67
CA LEU A 102 9.46 5.53 -15.28
C LEU A 102 9.98 5.58 -16.71
N PRO A 103 10.61 4.51 -17.21
CA PRO A 103 11.19 4.48 -18.57
C PRO A 103 10.15 4.63 -19.68
N SER A 104 8.90 4.28 -19.40
CA SER A 104 7.75 4.40 -20.30
C SER A 104 6.45 4.52 -19.51
N PRO A 105 5.36 5.03 -20.12
CA PRO A 105 4.05 5.02 -19.48
C PRO A 105 3.66 3.61 -19.04
N THR A 106 3.40 3.43 -17.75
CA THR A 106 3.16 2.13 -17.13
C THR A 106 1.87 2.16 -16.32
N VAL A 107 1.04 1.14 -16.46
CA VAL A 107 -0.04 0.85 -15.53
C VAL A 107 0.60 0.19 -14.31
N VAL A 108 0.66 0.92 -13.19
CA VAL A 108 1.28 0.43 -11.96
C VAL A 108 0.33 -0.49 -11.21
N GLY A 109 0.78 -1.67 -10.82
CA GLY A 109 0.02 -2.65 -10.04
C GLY A 109 0.45 -2.73 -8.57
N GLN A 110 1.72 -2.44 -8.30
CA GLN A 110 2.29 -2.52 -6.95
C GLN A 110 3.50 -1.61 -6.79
N VAL A 111 3.66 -1.07 -5.60
CA VAL A 111 4.91 -0.41 -5.16
C VAL A 111 5.39 -1.09 -3.90
N SER A 112 6.65 -1.49 -3.86
CA SER A 112 7.31 -1.97 -2.64
C SER A 112 8.28 -0.92 -2.12
N ILE A 113 8.33 -0.75 -0.80
CA ILE A 113 9.19 0.23 -0.14
C ILE A 113 9.94 -0.46 1.00
N ASP A 114 11.25 -0.42 0.94
CA ASP A 114 12.13 -0.79 2.03
C ASP A 114 12.50 0.47 2.82
N THR A 115 12.29 0.45 4.13
CA THR A 115 12.45 1.63 4.98
C THR A 115 12.95 1.26 6.37
N PRO A 116 13.85 2.07 6.98
CA PRO A 116 14.19 1.96 8.39
C PRO A 116 13.15 2.63 9.31
N SER A 117 12.17 3.35 8.74
CA SER A 117 11.24 4.21 9.47
C SER A 117 10.04 3.42 10.01
N THR A 118 9.51 3.87 11.14
CA THR A 118 8.28 3.34 11.77
C THR A 118 7.18 4.38 11.72
N GLY A 119 5.99 4.00 11.25
CA GLY A 119 4.79 4.83 11.33
C GLY A 119 4.69 5.94 10.27
N THR A 120 5.64 6.02 9.35
CA THR A 120 5.54 6.89 8.17
C THR A 120 4.29 6.52 7.36
N LYS A 121 3.48 7.52 6.99
CA LYS A 121 2.34 7.30 6.09
C LYS A 121 2.67 7.82 4.71
N VAL A 122 2.46 6.98 3.72
CA VAL A 122 2.69 7.30 2.31
C VAL A 122 1.44 7.09 1.47
N GLU A 123 1.27 7.90 0.44
CA GLU A 123 0.32 7.68 -0.64
C GLU A 123 1.09 7.43 -1.93
N ILE A 124 0.58 6.55 -2.78
CA ILE A 124 1.11 6.38 -4.12
C ILE A 124 0.22 7.18 -5.08
N ARG A 125 0.84 8.06 -5.86
CA ARG A 125 0.12 8.99 -6.74
C ARG A 125 0.74 9.00 -8.13
N ALA A 126 -0.07 9.17 -9.17
CA ALA A 126 0.42 9.51 -10.50
C ALA A 126 0.64 11.01 -10.57
N ALA A 127 1.78 11.46 -11.08
CA ALA A 127 2.06 12.86 -11.32
C ALA A 127 1.95 13.19 -12.81
N SER A 128 1.38 14.37 -13.12
CA SER A 128 1.18 14.83 -14.51
C SER A 128 2.49 15.16 -15.24
N SER A 129 3.56 15.44 -14.47
CA SER A 129 4.89 15.78 -14.98
C SER A 129 5.97 15.33 -13.99
N PRO A 130 7.27 15.34 -14.39
CA PRO A 130 8.37 15.08 -13.45
C PRO A 130 8.58 16.21 -12.42
N THR A 131 7.94 17.36 -12.62
CA THR A 131 8.00 18.55 -11.75
C THR A 131 6.60 19.15 -11.60
N PRO A 132 5.66 18.47 -10.91
CA PRO A 132 4.33 19.03 -10.69
C PRO A 132 4.43 20.29 -9.83
N ALA A 133 3.57 21.28 -10.09
CA ALA A 133 3.57 22.53 -9.33
C ALA A 133 3.00 22.35 -7.92
N GLY A 134 2.13 21.38 -7.72
CA GLY A 134 1.50 21.10 -6.43
C GLY A 134 0.88 19.70 -6.38
N LEU A 135 0.38 19.33 -5.21
CA LEU A 135 -0.25 18.02 -5.01
C LEU A 135 -1.53 17.84 -5.85
N ASN A 136 -2.18 18.96 -6.26
CA ASN A 136 -3.34 18.95 -7.13
C ASN A 136 -3.03 18.49 -8.57
N ASP A 137 -1.76 18.54 -8.98
CA ASP A 137 -1.29 18.01 -10.27
C ASP A 137 -1.02 16.51 -10.23
N THR A 138 -1.48 15.86 -9.18
CA THR A 138 -1.29 14.43 -8.96
C THR A 138 -2.62 13.73 -8.67
N THR A 139 -2.69 12.44 -8.98
CA THR A 139 -3.89 11.61 -8.75
C THR A 139 -3.54 10.44 -7.85
N VAL A 140 -4.34 10.20 -6.81
CA VAL A 140 -4.14 9.07 -5.89
C VAL A 140 -4.37 7.74 -6.62
N LEU A 141 -3.37 6.87 -6.58
CA LEU A 141 -3.43 5.49 -7.07
C LEU A 141 -3.59 4.49 -5.92
N ALA A 142 -2.94 4.75 -4.78
CA ALA A 142 -3.16 4.03 -3.54
C ALA A 142 -3.30 5.02 -2.39
N PRO A 143 -4.32 4.84 -1.51
CA PRO A 143 -4.54 5.72 -0.36
C PRO A 143 -3.42 5.56 0.67
N ALA A 144 -3.44 6.43 1.68
CA ALA A 144 -2.44 6.44 2.75
C ALA A 144 -2.23 5.05 3.37
N PHE A 145 -0.99 4.61 3.35
CA PHE A 145 -0.51 3.34 3.89
C PHE A 145 0.56 3.62 4.96
N THR A 146 0.43 2.96 6.11
CA THR A 146 1.39 3.12 7.21
C THR A 146 2.52 2.12 7.05
N LEU A 147 3.74 2.61 6.88
CA LEU A 147 4.95 1.79 6.74
C LEU A 147 5.40 1.23 8.09
N LYS A 148 6.00 0.05 8.01
CA LYS A 148 6.73 -0.62 9.09
C LYS A 148 8.20 -0.74 8.68
N PRO A 149 9.15 -0.85 9.63
CA PRO A 149 10.55 -1.10 9.28
C PRO A 149 10.70 -2.34 8.40
N GLY A 150 11.60 -2.27 7.42
CA GLY A 150 11.83 -3.31 6.44
C GLY A 150 10.92 -3.20 5.22
N HIS A 151 10.59 -4.33 4.62
CA HIS A 151 9.88 -4.44 3.36
C HIS A 151 8.36 -4.25 3.51
N ASN A 152 7.81 -3.32 2.73
CA ASN A 152 6.37 -3.02 2.67
C ASN A 152 5.87 -3.15 1.24
N VAL A 153 4.74 -3.78 1.06
CA VAL A 153 4.09 -3.99 -0.24
C VAL A 153 2.78 -3.21 -0.27
N ILE A 154 2.66 -2.29 -1.21
CA ILE A 154 1.50 -1.41 -1.39
C ILE A 154 0.82 -1.77 -2.70
N PRO A 155 -0.34 -2.43 -2.68
CA PRO A 155 -1.10 -2.69 -3.89
C PRO A 155 -1.64 -1.37 -4.45
N VAL A 156 -1.50 -1.20 -5.75
CA VAL A 156 -1.97 -0.02 -6.48
C VAL A 156 -3.17 -0.43 -7.33
N ARG A 157 -4.23 0.37 -7.30
CA ARG A 157 -5.36 0.14 -8.20
C ARG A 157 -4.91 0.43 -9.62
N ALA A 158 -5.09 -0.53 -10.50
CA ALA A 158 -4.84 -0.34 -11.92
C ALA A 158 -5.63 0.88 -12.41
N GLY A 159 -4.92 1.82 -12.98
CA GLY A 159 -5.45 3.09 -13.47
C GLY A 159 -4.94 3.35 -14.89
N SER A 160 -4.89 4.61 -15.29
CA SER A 160 -4.25 5.01 -16.53
C SER A 160 -2.73 4.87 -16.43
N PRO A 161 -2.05 4.57 -17.56
CA PRO A 161 -0.59 4.55 -17.57
C PRO A 161 -0.01 5.89 -17.12
N THR A 162 1.04 5.87 -16.32
CA THR A 162 1.79 7.05 -15.90
C THR A 162 3.28 6.90 -16.18
N SER A 163 3.95 8.02 -16.49
CA SER A 163 5.41 8.09 -16.62
C SER A 163 6.08 8.64 -15.35
N ASN A 164 5.29 9.21 -14.43
CA ASN A 164 5.81 9.79 -13.20
C ASN A 164 4.96 9.30 -12.02
N LEU A 165 5.62 8.69 -11.06
CA LEU A 165 4.99 8.16 -9.85
C LEU A 165 5.49 8.95 -8.65
N LEU A 166 4.58 9.48 -7.83
CA LEU A 166 4.92 10.15 -6.59
C LEU A 166 4.67 9.19 -5.42
N VAL A 167 5.71 8.97 -4.62
CA VAL A 167 5.61 8.39 -3.28
C VAL A 167 5.54 9.57 -2.31
N TRP A 168 4.33 9.93 -1.90
CA TRP A 168 4.04 11.10 -1.07
C TRP A 168 3.99 10.74 0.40
N ILE A 169 4.81 11.37 1.23
CA ILE A 169 4.80 11.23 2.69
C ILE A 169 3.84 12.26 3.26
N SER A 170 2.71 11.81 3.79
CA SER A 170 1.70 12.66 4.45
C SER A 170 1.88 12.73 5.97
N THR A 171 2.66 11.83 6.54
CA THR A 171 3.02 11.80 7.96
C THR A 171 4.45 11.30 8.10
N LEU A 172 5.31 12.09 8.75
CA LEU A 172 6.62 11.61 9.15
C LEU A 172 6.45 10.47 10.16
N GLY A 173 7.29 9.51 10.08
CA GLY A 173 7.42 8.51 11.13
C GLY A 173 8.58 8.84 12.05
N THR A 174 9.16 7.80 12.59
CA THR A 174 10.40 7.88 13.36
C THR A 174 11.45 6.97 12.76
N THR A 175 12.67 7.50 12.63
CA THR A 175 13.86 6.75 12.24
C THR A 175 14.88 6.94 13.34
N ASN A 176 15.32 5.86 14.00
CA ASN A 176 16.23 5.90 15.14
C ASN A 176 15.79 6.87 16.25
N GLY A 177 14.48 6.91 16.53
CA GLY A 177 13.88 7.76 17.56
C GLY A 177 13.77 9.24 17.20
N LYS A 178 14.08 9.64 15.96
CA LYS A 178 13.97 11.01 15.46
C LYS A 178 12.78 11.12 14.51
N SER A 179 12.09 12.28 14.48
CA SER A 179 11.04 12.57 13.52
C SER A 179 11.61 12.73 12.12
N GLN A 180 11.65 11.64 11.39
CA GLN A 180 12.28 11.52 10.08
C GLN A 180 11.67 10.36 9.33
N ALA A 181 11.53 10.47 8.02
CA ALA A 181 11.21 9.37 7.13
C ALA A 181 12.37 9.09 6.18
N GLY A 182 12.61 7.81 5.85
CA GLY A 182 13.63 7.42 4.89
C GLY A 182 13.20 6.22 4.06
N PHE A 183 13.72 6.13 2.84
CA PHE A 183 13.50 5.01 1.93
C PHE A 183 14.85 4.48 1.47
N SER A 184 15.13 3.21 1.75
CA SER A 184 16.37 2.55 1.29
C SER A 184 16.18 1.94 -0.10
N GLU A 185 14.96 1.50 -0.46
CA GLU A 185 14.69 1.04 -1.81
C GLU A 185 13.20 1.18 -2.14
N ILE A 186 12.90 1.58 -3.37
CA ILE A 186 11.53 1.63 -3.91
C ILE A 186 11.50 0.82 -5.21
N THR A 187 10.69 -0.21 -5.24
CA THR A 187 10.47 -1.05 -6.42
C THR A 187 9.08 -0.82 -6.96
N VAL A 188 8.96 -0.60 -8.27
CA VAL A 188 7.68 -0.47 -8.98
C VAL A 188 7.43 -1.73 -9.79
N GLN A 189 6.19 -2.21 -9.78
CA GLN A 189 5.76 -3.34 -10.60
C GLN A 189 4.55 -2.93 -11.44
N ALA A 190 4.57 -3.32 -12.70
CA ALA A 190 3.45 -3.12 -13.59
C ALA A 190 2.23 -3.94 -13.12
N ALA A 191 1.03 -3.54 -13.53
CA ALA A 191 -0.14 -4.40 -13.45
C ALA A 191 0.01 -5.58 -14.42
N SER A 192 -0.46 -6.75 -14.03
CA SER A 192 -0.51 -7.97 -14.86
C SER A 192 -1.76 -7.99 -15.74
#